data_148770fa01a2592f4be1e8a4c16df85f
#
_entry.id   148770fa01a2592f4be1e8a4c16df85f
#
_cell.length_a   1.000
_cell.length_b   1.000
_cell.length_c   1.000
_cell.angle_alpha   90.00
_cell.angle_beta   90.00
_cell.angle_gamma   90.00
#
_symmetry.space_group_name_H-M   'P 1'
#
loop_
_entity.id
_entity.type
_entity.pdbx_description
1 polymer ?
#
loop_
_entity_poly.entity_id
_entity_poly.type
_entity_poly.pdbx_seq_one_letter_code
_entity_poly.pdbx_strand_id
1 'polypeptide(L)'
;HEGLVMIYEKRPGQREALCPVKKIVTAPGAGCHQILFHGPLMLVPCLTLDRILCFDRTRNFEKTGELLFPENSGPRHGIFNRAHSKFWVVSEWSNEVYYFAVKEDKFQLKETFPLLQREEGAAAAVRLSGDERFLYISLRGADQIAVLAAEGEHLKPVERVSSQGEHPRDFILSSDGQFVLTVNRSRGGLVSMKRDLNSGKIVKITGQTNIPQGVSVILV
;
A
#
# COMPACT_ATOMS: atom_id res chain seq x y z
N HIS A 1 -12.90 -9.12 8.61
CA HIS A 1 -13.16 -8.07 7.60
C HIS A 1 -14.61 -7.55 7.70
N GLU A 2 -14.97 -6.98 8.86
CA GLU A 2 -16.36 -6.62 9.18
C GLU A 2 -16.86 -5.34 8.47
N GLY A 3 -16.01 -4.66 7.68
CA GLY A 3 -16.37 -3.41 7.03
C GLY A 3 -16.51 -2.25 8.03
N LEU A 4 -15.53 -2.13 8.92
CA LEU A 4 -15.52 -1.13 9.99
C LEU A 4 -14.25 -0.28 9.93
N VAL A 5 -14.40 1.01 10.19
CA VAL A 5 -13.30 1.93 10.51
C VAL A 5 -13.55 2.50 11.91
N MET A 6 -12.55 2.36 12.77
CA MET A 6 -12.59 2.90 14.13
C MET A 6 -11.68 4.11 14.24
N ILE A 7 -12.21 5.20 14.74
CA ILE A 7 -11.46 6.42 15.03
C ILE A 7 -11.20 6.47 16.54
N TYR A 8 -9.94 6.69 16.90
CA TYR A 8 -9.50 6.82 18.28
C TYR A 8 -8.84 8.17 18.49
N GLU A 9 -9.00 8.73 19.65
CA GLU A 9 -8.30 9.92 20.13
C GLU A 9 -7.28 9.55 21.20
N LYS A 10 -6.08 10.16 21.09
CA LYS A 10 -5.08 10.08 22.16
C LYS A 10 -5.28 11.26 23.10
N ARG A 11 -5.68 11.02 24.34
CA ARG A 11 -5.88 12.05 25.34
C ARG A 11 -4.55 12.53 25.93
N PRO A 12 -4.32 13.86 26.06
CA PRO A 12 -3.12 14.39 26.73
C PRO A 12 -3.01 13.86 28.16
N GLY A 13 -1.79 13.45 28.55
CA GLY A 13 -1.51 12.99 29.92
C GLY A 13 -1.81 11.52 30.23
N GLN A 14 -2.47 10.81 29.33
CA GLN A 14 -2.65 9.35 29.42
C GLN A 14 -1.68 8.67 28.46
N ARG A 15 -0.63 8.04 29.00
CA ARG A 15 0.44 7.43 28.18
C ARG A 15 -0.04 6.31 27.24
N GLU A 16 -1.17 5.66 27.48
CA GLU A 16 -1.55 4.42 26.80
C GLU A 16 -3.03 4.26 26.43
N ALA A 17 -3.91 5.20 26.73
CA ALA A 17 -5.34 5.03 26.44
C ALA A 17 -5.76 5.70 25.14
N LEU A 18 -5.98 4.90 24.11
CA LEU A 18 -6.72 5.31 22.93
C LEU A 18 -8.22 5.22 23.25
N CYS A 19 -8.93 6.34 23.20
CA CYS A 19 -10.37 6.39 23.43
C CYS A 19 -11.11 6.31 22.09
N PRO A 20 -12.01 5.34 21.86
CA PRO A 20 -12.81 5.30 20.65
C PRO A 20 -13.77 6.50 20.63
N VAL A 21 -13.70 7.29 19.56
CA VAL A 21 -14.55 8.48 19.37
C VAL A 21 -15.58 8.30 18.28
N LYS A 22 -15.30 7.44 17.29
CA LYS A 22 -16.24 7.17 16.20
C LYS A 22 -16.05 5.78 15.60
N LYS A 23 -17.18 5.14 15.29
CA LYS A 23 -17.26 3.92 14.49
C LYS A 23 -17.94 4.26 13.16
N ILE A 24 -17.27 4.00 12.04
CA ILE A 24 -17.84 4.13 10.70
C ILE A 24 -18.12 2.72 10.19
N VAL A 25 -19.37 2.45 9.87
CA VAL A 25 -19.79 1.21 9.21
C VAL A 25 -19.80 1.47 7.71
N THR A 26 -18.98 0.75 6.94
CA THR A 26 -18.92 0.89 5.49
C THR A 26 -19.96 -0.01 4.81
N ALA A 27 -19.70 -1.30 4.79
CA ALA A 27 -20.62 -2.35 4.36
C ALA A 27 -20.14 -3.69 4.95
N PRO A 28 -21.03 -4.65 5.23
CA PRO A 28 -20.63 -5.97 5.68
C PRO A 28 -19.60 -6.59 4.71
N GLY A 29 -18.49 -7.07 5.25
CA GLY A 29 -17.45 -7.72 4.45
C GLY A 29 -16.63 -6.80 3.54
N ALA A 30 -16.72 -5.47 3.67
CA ALA A 30 -16.08 -4.52 2.75
C ALA A 30 -14.56 -4.67 2.59
N GLY A 31 -13.87 -5.36 3.52
CA GLY A 31 -12.44 -5.57 3.42
C GLY A 31 -11.63 -4.27 3.46
N CYS A 32 -11.97 -3.35 4.39
CA CYS A 32 -11.22 -2.11 4.61
C CYS A 32 -9.75 -2.43 4.91
N HIS A 33 -8.82 -1.96 4.09
CA HIS A 33 -7.46 -2.49 4.12
C HIS A 33 -6.39 -1.51 4.56
N GLN A 34 -6.62 -0.21 4.36
CA GLN A 34 -5.69 0.86 4.71
C GLN A 34 -6.47 2.14 5.02
N ILE A 35 -5.85 3.04 5.77
CA ILE A 35 -6.29 4.42 5.92
C ILE A 35 -5.23 5.34 5.31
N LEU A 36 -5.66 6.23 4.43
CA LEU A 36 -4.81 7.22 3.78
C LEU A 36 -5.41 8.61 4.02
N PHE A 37 -4.56 9.63 4.03
CA PHE A 37 -4.99 11.00 4.20
C PHE A 37 -4.55 11.87 3.02
N HIS A 38 -5.44 12.74 2.55
CA HIS A 38 -5.18 13.76 1.54
C HIS A 38 -5.91 15.04 1.96
N GLY A 39 -5.17 16.03 2.44
CA GLY A 39 -5.80 17.23 3.03
C GLY A 39 -6.84 16.86 4.09
N PRO A 40 -8.10 17.32 3.97
CA PRO A 40 -9.18 16.97 4.89
C PRO A 40 -9.72 15.55 4.66
N LEU A 41 -9.43 14.93 3.53
CA LEU A 41 -9.98 13.63 3.17
C LEU A 41 -9.27 12.48 3.87
N MET A 42 -10.05 11.52 4.34
CA MET A 42 -9.64 10.16 4.71
C MET A 42 -10.13 9.20 3.62
N LEU A 43 -9.20 8.47 3.02
CA LEU A 43 -9.47 7.49 1.98
C LEU A 43 -9.34 6.07 2.56
N VAL A 44 -10.33 5.24 2.27
CA VAL A 44 -10.41 3.86 2.78
C VAL A 44 -10.57 2.90 1.60
N PRO A 45 -9.51 2.23 1.14
CA PRO A 45 -9.63 1.13 0.19
C PRO A 45 -10.49 0.00 0.76
N CYS A 46 -11.54 -0.34 0.05
CA CYS A 46 -12.49 -1.39 0.39
C CYS A 46 -12.42 -2.48 -0.67
N LEU A 47 -11.63 -3.49 -0.39
CA LEU A 47 -11.19 -4.53 -1.30
C LEU A 47 -12.37 -5.23 -2.00
N THR A 48 -13.38 -5.66 -1.23
CA THR A 48 -14.53 -6.41 -1.75
C THR A 48 -15.60 -5.54 -2.41
N LEU A 49 -15.47 -4.22 -2.28
CA LEU A 49 -16.40 -3.27 -2.88
C LEU A 49 -15.85 -2.67 -4.19
N ASP A 50 -14.64 -3.03 -4.59
CA ASP A 50 -13.94 -2.46 -5.74
C ASP A 50 -13.95 -0.93 -5.74
N ARG A 51 -13.70 -0.32 -4.57
CA ARG A 51 -13.68 1.14 -4.43
C ARG A 51 -12.84 1.63 -3.28
N ILE A 52 -12.47 2.90 -3.34
CA ILE A 52 -11.94 3.65 -2.21
C ILE A 52 -13.00 4.62 -1.75
N LEU A 53 -13.45 4.50 -0.50
CA LEU A 53 -14.40 5.42 0.11
C LEU A 53 -13.68 6.66 0.61
N CYS A 54 -14.26 7.84 0.36
CA CYS A 54 -13.73 9.14 0.79
C CYS A 54 -14.61 9.73 1.89
N PHE A 55 -13.98 10.16 2.98
CA PHE A 55 -14.63 10.76 4.13
C PHE A 55 -13.95 12.10 4.47
N ASP A 56 -14.74 13.13 4.78
CA ASP A 56 -14.22 14.42 5.22
C ASP A 56 -14.04 14.43 6.75
N ARG A 57 -12.79 14.57 7.21
CA ARG A 57 -12.44 14.59 8.64
C ARG A 57 -12.95 15.85 9.34
N THR A 58 -13.08 16.97 8.62
CA THR A 58 -13.56 18.25 9.18
C THR A 58 -15.07 18.25 9.34
N ARG A 59 -15.76 17.39 8.62
CA ARG A 59 -17.23 17.21 8.66
C ARG A 59 -17.61 15.93 9.40
N ASN A 60 -16.95 15.68 10.53
CA ASN A 60 -17.20 14.52 11.37
C ASN A 60 -17.16 13.18 10.60
N PHE A 61 -16.19 13.02 9.67
CA PHE A 61 -16.04 11.84 8.81
C PHE A 61 -17.31 11.51 7.99
N GLU A 62 -17.97 12.52 7.47
CA GLU A 62 -19.06 12.36 6.51
C GLU A 62 -18.50 11.76 5.21
N LYS A 63 -19.18 10.76 4.64
CA LYS A 63 -18.81 10.24 3.32
C LYS A 63 -19.09 11.29 2.25
N THR A 64 -18.06 11.71 1.51
CA THR A 64 -18.14 12.76 0.48
C THR A 64 -18.02 12.23 -0.93
N GLY A 65 -17.56 10.99 -1.11
CA GLY A 65 -17.39 10.40 -2.43
C GLY A 65 -16.75 9.03 -2.40
N GLU A 66 -16.42 8.55 -3.59
CA GLU A 66 -15.72 7.29 -3.78
C GLU A 66 -14.94 7.28 -5.09
N LEU A 67 -13.82 6.54 -5.15
CA LEU A 67 -13.11 6.20 -6.38
C LEU A 67 -13.50 4.78 -6.76
N LEU A 68 -14.00 4.61 -7.98
CA LEU A 68 -14.43 3.32 -8.50
C LEU A 68 -13.29 2.63 -9.24
N PHE A 69 -13.22 1.31 -9.07
CA PHE A 69 -12.29 0.41 -9.75
C PHE A 69 -13.07 -0.63 -10.55
N PRO A 70 -12.46 -1.29 -11.53
CA PRO A 70 -13.10 -2.38 -12.26
C PRO A 70 -13.58 -3.49 -11.31
N GLU A 71 -14.65 -4.16 -11.69
CA GLU A 71 -15.20 -5.29 -10.93
C GLU A 71 -14.15 -6.39 -10.70
N ASN A 72 -14.10 -6.91 -9.49
CA ASN A 72 -13.14 -7.91 -9.04
C ASN A 72 -11.67 -7.45 -9.16
N SER A 73 -11.38 -6.15 -9.01
CA SER A 73 -10.02 -5.63 -8.94
C SER A 73 -9.44 -5.72 -7.53
N GLY A 74 -10.21 -5.42 -6.50
CA GLY A 74 -9.80 -5.46 -5.11
C GLY A 74 -8.76 -4.41 -4.73
N PRO A 75 -9.05 -3.08 -4.77
CA PRO A 75 -8.11 -2.04 -4.34
C PRO A 75 -7.72 -2.23 -2.88
N ARG A 76 -6.40 -2.26 -2.62
CA ARG A 76 -5.87 -2.71 -1.33
C ARG A 76 -5.04 -1.67 -0.60
N HIS A 77 -3.88 -1.32 -1.14
CA HIS A 77 -2.96 -0.32 -0.60
C HIS A 77 -2.71 0.78 -1.61
N GLY A 78 -2.61 2.01 -1.12
CA GLY A 78 -2.24 3.16 -1.93
C GLY A 78 -1.09 3.94 -1.31
N ILE A 79 -0.47 4.80 -2.12
CA ILE A 79 0.57 5.73 -1.68
C ILE A 79 0.52 7.02 -2.51
N PHE A 80 0.63 8.15 -1.84
CA PHE A 80 0.82 9.45 -2.47
C PHE A 80 2.30 9.77 -2.63
N ASN A 81 2.63 10.60 -3.62
CA ASN A 81 3.88 11.32 -3.58
C ASN A 81 3.83 12.43 -2.51
N ARG A 82 4.97 13.02 -2.15
CA ARG A 82 5.07 14.04 -1.10
C ARG A 82 4.20 15.28 -1.38
N ALA A 83 4.09 15.68 -2.65
CA ALA A 83 3.25 16.81 -3.07
C ALA A 83 1.76 16.46 -3.11
N HIS A 84 1.37 15.21 -2.88
CA HIS A 84 -0.01 14.71 -3.04
C HIS A 84 -0.63 15.01 -4.41
N SER A 85 0.20 15.16 -5.43
CA SER A 85 -0.23 15.38 -6.83
C SER A 85 -0.32 14.09 -7.64
N LYS A 86 0.24 12.98 -7.11
CA LYS A 86 0.20 11.65 -7.68
C LYS A 86 -0.24 10.65 -6.61
N PHE A 87 -1.07 9.71 -7.03
CA PHE A 87 -1.57 8.64 -6.16
C PHE A 87 -1.54 7.32 -6.90
N TRP A 88 -0.90 6.32 -6.31
CA TRP A 88 -0.84 4.96 -6.85
C TRP A 88 -1.58 4.00 -5.93
N VAL A 89 -2.37 3.11 -6.49
CA VAL A 89 -3.13 2.09 -5.77
C VAL A 89 -2.82 0.72 -6.36
N VAL A 90 -2.45 -0.23 -5.52
CA VAL A 90 -2.34 -1.63 -5.94
C VAL A 90 -3.64 -2.37 -5.65
N SER A 91 -4.06 -3.18 -6.60
CA SER A 91 -5.23 -4.04 -6.49
C SER A 91 -4.81 -5.50 -6.29
N GLU A 92 -5.41 -6.12 -5.26
CA GLU A 92 -5.05 -7.47 -4.82
C GLU A 92 -5.45 -8.56 -5.82
N TRP A 93 -6.65 -8.44 -6.41
CA TRP A 93 -7.21 -9.49 -7.26
C TRP A 93 -6.89 -9.31 -8.73
N SER A 94 -6.84 -8.05 -9.22
CA SER A 94 -6.45 -7.81 -10.61
C SER A 94 -4.94 -7.78 -10.83
N ASN A 95 -4.13 -7.70 -9.76
CA ASN A 95 -2.67 -7.56 -9.83
C ASN A 95 -2.21 -6.37 -10.67
N GLU A 96 -2.81 -5.22 -10.45
CA GLU A 96 -2.55 -3.99 -11.20
C GLU A 96 -2.15 -2.84 -10.27
N VAL A 97 -1.41 -1.88 -10.82
CA VAL A 97 -1.21 -0.55 -10.23
C VAL A 97 -2.05 0.45 -10.99
N TYR A 98 -2.93 1.15 -10.29
CA TYR A 98 -3.70 2.28 -10.80
C TYR A 98 -2.98 3.57 -10.44
N TYR A 99 -2.63 4.37 -11.43
CA TYR A 99 -2.02 5.69 -11.24
C TYR A 99 -3.04 6.79 -11.48
N PHE A 100 -3.21 7.65 -10.47
CA PHE A 100 -4.07 8.82 -10.54
C PHE A 100 -3.23 10.10 -10.45
N ALA A 101 -3.49 11.06 -11.36
CA ALA A 101 -3.13 12.45 -11.13
C ALA A 101 -4.14 13.07 -10.16
N VAL A 102 -3.63 13.85 -9.20
CA VAL A 102 -4.46 14.46 -8.16
C VAL A 102 -4.32 15.98 -8.23
N LYS A 103 -5.45 16.67 -8.32
CA LYS A 103 -5.51 18.11 -8.27
C LYS A 103 -6.64 18.51 -7.33
N GLU A 104 -6.33 19.20 -6.25
CA GLU A 104 -7.27 19.43 -5.15
C GLU A 104 -7.81 18.09 -4.65
N ASP A 105 -9.12 17.91 -4.57
CA ASP A 105 -9.78 16.66 -4.15
C ASP A 105 -10.22 15.78 -5.35
N LYS A 106 -9.72 16.08 -6.57
CA LYS A 106 -10.07 15.36 -7.81
C LYS A 106 -8.98 14.36 -8.17
N PHE A 107 -9.38 13.11 -8.32
CA PHE A 107 -8.53 11.99 -8.71
C PHE A 107 -8.84 11.60 -10.15
N GLN A 108 -7.88 11.79 -11.04
CA GLN A 108 -8.02 11.43 -12.46
C GLN A 108 -7.15 10.21 -12.76
N LEU A 109 -7.78 9.08 -13.08
CA LEU A 109 -7.04 7.89 -13.53
C LEU A 109 -6.27 8.22 -14.81
N LYS A 110 -4.97 7.95 -14.82
CA LYS A 110 -4.04 8.19 -15.93
C LYS A 110 -3.57 6.89 -16.56
N GLU A 111 -3.33 5.89 -15.75
CA GLU A 111 -2.75 4.63 -16.21
C GLU A 111 -3.19 3.47 -15.32
N THR A 112 -3.33 2.30 -15.92
CA THR A 112 -3.42 1.01 -15.24
C THR A 112 -2.27 0.14 -15.74
N PHE A 113 -1.38 -0.28 -14.83
CA PHE A 113 -0.18 -1.04 -15.15
C PHE A 113 -0.30 -2.48 -14.60
N PRO A 114 -0.25 -3.52 -15.46
CA PRO A 114 -0.32 -4.90 -15.03
C PRO A 114 1.00 -5.34 -14.37
N LEU A 115 0.89 -6.04 -13.21
CA LEU A 115 2.03 -6.60 -12.49
C LEU A 115 2.19 -8.10 -12.77
N LEU A 116 1.09 -8.85 -12.71
CA LEU A 116 1.00 -10.30 -12.89
C LEU A 116 -0.32 -10.64 -13.57
N GLN A 117 -0.44 -11.85 -14.11
CA GLN A 117 -1.75 -12.42 -14.43
C GLN A 117 -2.51 -12.72 -13.12
N ARG A 118 -3.84 -12.77 -13.16
CA ARG A 118 -4.67 -12.96 -11.95
C ARG A 118 -4.35 -14.26 -11.20
N GLU A 119 -4.05 -15.30 -11.93
CA GLU A 119 -3.79 -16.65 -11.40
C GLU A 119 -2.39 -16.78 -10.77
N GLU A 120 -1.48 -15.86 -11.06
CA GLU A 120 -0.09 -15.94 -10.63
C GLU A 120 0.15 -15.44 -9.20
N GLY A 121 -0.83 -14.76 -8.61
CA GLY A 121 -0.65 -14.25 -7.25
C GLY A 121 -1.60 -13.14 -6.87
N ALA A 122 -1.20 -12.37 -5.86
CA ALA A 122 -1.98 -11.28 -5.32
C ALA A 122 -1.06 -10.13 -4.86
N ALA A 123 -1.20 -8.96 -5.47
CA ALA A 123 -0.47 -7.77 -5.04
C ALA A 123 -0.88 -7.38 -3.60
N ALA A 124 0.08 -6.93 -2.78
CA ALA A 124 -0.20 -6.69 -1.37
C ALA A 124 0.16 -5.27 -0.91
N ALA A 125 1.42 -4.97 -0.73
CA ALA A 125 1.86 -3.66 -0.25
C ALA A 125 2.51 -2.86 -1.37
N VAL A 126 2.44 -1.53 -1.28
CA VAL A 126 3.13 -0.59 -2.17
C VAL A 126 3.89 0.43 -1.34
N ARG A 127 5.10 0.75 -1.76
CA ARG A 127 5.94 1.82 -1.19
C ARG A 127 6.58 2.62 -2.30
N LEU A 128 6.72 3.93 -2.07
CA LEU A 128 7.44 4.86 -2.94
C LEU A 128 8.82 5.13 -2.33
N SER A 129 9.87 5.16 -3.15
CA SER A 129 11.20 5.55 -2.68
C SER A 129 11.22 7.01 -2.19
N GLY A 130 12.13 7.35 -1.28
CA GLY A 130 12.21 8.69 -0.70
C GLY A 130 12.50 9.81 -1.72
N ASP A 131 13.14 9.46 -2.85
CA ASP A 131 13.36 10.33 -4.01
C ASP A 131 12.20 10.34 -5.01
N GLU A 132 11.14 9.56 -4.73
CA GLU A 132 9.91 9.45 -5.54
C GLU A 132 10.10 8.86 -6.95
N ARG A 133 11.26 8.22 -7.21
CA ARG A 133 11.60 7.69 -8.52
C ARG A 133 11.10 6.27 -8.76
N PHE A 134 10.91 5.49 -7.69
CA PHE A 134 10.61 4.06 -7.80
C PHE A 134 9.47 3.64 -6.88
N LEU A 135 8.53 2.86 -7.45
CA LEU A 135 7.52 2.12 -6.69
C LEU A 135 8.00 0.69 -6.47
N TYR A 136 7.85 0.21 -5.25
CA TYR A 136 8.06 -1.18 -4.86
C TYR A 136 6.73 -1.80 -4.52
N ILE A 137 6.47 -3.02 -4.97
CA ILE A 137 5.22 -3.73 -4.75
C ILE A 137 5.52 -5.18 -4.35
N SER A 138 4.94 -5.66 -3.25
CA SER A 138 5.03 -7.05 -2.88
C SER A 138 3.95 -7.88 -3.57
N LEU A 139 4.33 -9.05 -4.11
CA LEU A 139 3.50 -9.95 -4.90
C LEU A 139 3.47 -11.33 -4.21
N ARG A 140 2.36 -11.62 -3.55
CA ARG A 140 2.12 -12.91 -2.87
C ARG A 140 1.77 -13.97 -3.91
N GLY A 141 2.13 -15.21 -3.67
CA GLY A 141 1.97 -16.30 -4.63
C GLY A 141 3.13 -16.38 -5.61
N ALA A 142 3.45 -15.30 -6.30
CA ALA A 142 4.69 -15.16 -7.08
C ALA A 142 5.94 -15.02 -6.18
N ASP A 143 5.74 -14.64 -4.90
CA ASP A 143 6.77 -14.48 -3.88
C ASP A 143 7.91 -13.53 -4.29
N GLN A 144 7.51 -12.40 -4.85
CA GLN A 144 8.42 -11.41 -5.43
C GLN A 144 8.17 -9.99 -4.89
N ILE A 145 9.18 -9.15 -5.09
CA ILE A 145 9.06 -7.69 -5.06
C ILE A 145 9.20 -7.19 -6.49
N ALA A 146 8.18 -6.50 -6.99
CA ALA A 146 8.25 -5.78 -8.25
C ALA A 146 8.75 -4.35 -8.01
N VAL A 147 9.59 -3.86 -8.92
CA VAL A 147 10.10 -2.49 -8.93
C VAL A 147 9.69 -1.83 -10.24
N LEU A 148 9.04 -0.68 -10.14
CA LEU A 148 8.64 0.14 -11.27
C LEU A 148 9.28 1.53 -11.14
N ALA A 149 9.79 2.09 -12.24
CA ALA A 149 10.11 3.51 -12.30
C ALA A 149 8.81 4.31 -12.38
N ALA A 150 8.69 5.34 -11.52
CA ALA A 150 7.50 6.19 -11.36
C ALA A 150 7.76 7.65 -11.76
N GLU A 151 8.88 7.90 -12.44
CA GLU A 151 9.21 9.20 -12.99
C GLU A 151 8.34 9.51 -14.22
N GLY A 152 7.87 10.76 -14.31
CA GLY A 152 7.05 11.21 -15.43
C GLY A 152 5.58 10.79 -15.30
N GLU A 153 4.95 10.51 -16.46
CA GLU A 153 3.51 10.23 -16.56
C GLU A 153 3.18 8.74 -16.67
N HIS A 154 4.20 7.89 -16.89
CA HIS A 154 4.02 6.46 -17.13
C HIS A 154 4.91 5.61 -16.22
N LEU A 155 4.35 4.52 -15.72
CA LEU A 155 5.10 3.49 -15.00
C LEU A 155 5.92 2.66 -15.98
N LYS A 156 7.17 2.32 -15.62
CA LYS A 156 8.04 1.46 -16.42
C LYS A 156 8.59 0.33 -15.57
N PRO A 157 8.57 -0.93 -16.03
CA PRO A 157 9.12 -2.04 -15.27
C PRO A 157 10.64 -1.89 -15.15
N VAL A 158 11.17 -2.09 -13.95
CA VAL A 158 12.62 -2.13 -13.67
C VAL A 158 13.07 -3.56 -13.45
N GLU A 159 12.42 -4.27 -12.51
CA GLU A 159 12.69 -5.67 -12.23
C GLU A 159 11.57 -6.32 -11.41
N ARG A 160 11.64 -7.65 -11.33
CA ARG A 160 10.96 -8.47 -10.30
C ARG A 160 11.99 -9.41 -9.70
N VAL A 161 12.12 -9.43 -8.38
CA VAL A 161 13.07 -10.27 -7.65
C VAL A 161 12.37 -11.07 -6.58
N SER A 162 12.93 -12.25 -6.23
CA SER A 162 12.41 -13.05 -5.12
C SER A 162 12.42 -12.27 -3.81
N SER A 163 11.35 -12.39 -3.02
CA SER A 163 11.27 -11.89 -1.65
C SER A 163 12.12 -12.72 -0.66
N GLN A 164 12.76 -13.79 -1.11
CA GLN A 164 13.53 -14.77 -0.32
C GLN A 164 12.68 -15.50 0.72
N GLY A 165 11.41 -15.63 0.47
CA GLY A 165 10.45 -16.33 1.30
C GLY A 165 9.12 -16.46 0.61
N GLU A 166 8.09 -16.86 1.35
CA GLU A 166 6.76 -17.12 0.82
C GLU A 166 5.75 -16.13 1.41
N HIS A 167 4.85 -15.66 0.56
CA HIS A 167 3.78 -14.75 0.91
C HIS A 167 4.28 -13.40 1.49
N PRO A 168 5.06 -12.60 0.71
CA PRO A 168 5.51 -11.26 1.13
C PRO A 168 4.31 -10.33 1.34
N ARG A 169 3.83 -10.25 2.60
CA ARG A 169 2.60 -9.54 2.92
C ARG A 169 2.79 -8.05 3.06
N ASP A 170 3.92 -7.64 3.61
CA ASP A 170 4.29 -6.24 3.81
C ASP A 170 5.80 -6.08 3.71
N PHE A 171 6.23 -4.86 3.47
CA PHE A 171 7.64 -4.48 3.46
C PHE A 171 7.77 -2.98 3.70
N ILE A 172 8.98 -2.52 4.03
CA ILE A 172 9.29 -1.10 4.18
C ILE A 172 10.65 -0.78 3.57
N LEU A 173 10.85 0.45 3.14
CA LEU A 173 12.14 1.00 2.81
C LEU A 173 12.77 1.61 4.06
N SER A 174 14.08 1.41 4.27
CA SER A 174 14.81 2.10 5.35
C SER A 174 14.77 3.62 5.18
N SER A 175 14.98 4.37 6.26
CA SER A 175 14.90 5.84 6.26
C SER A 175 15.90 6.48 5.28
N ASP A 176 17.08 5.87 5.12
CA ASP A 176 18.10 6.27 4.15
C ASP A 176 17.85 5.76 2.73
N GLY A 177 16.78 4.97 2.56
CA GLY A 177 16.37 4.37 1.30
C GLY A 177 17.28 3.25 0.78
N GLN A 178 18.33 2.83 1.53
CA GLN A 178 19.30 1.85 1.05
C GLN A 178 18.81 0.39 1.13
N PHE A 179 17.80 0.11 1.97
CA PHE A 179 17.33 -1.25 2.21
C PHE A 179 15.84 -1.39 1.99
N VAL A 180 15.45 -2.57 1.53
CA VAL A 180 14.09 -3.10 1.54
C VAL A 180 14.02 -4.17 2.62
N LEU A 181 13.11 -4.01 3.57
CA LEU A 181 12.86 -4.97 4.65
C LEU A 181 11.52 -5.64 4.37
N THR A 182 11.54 -6.90 3.96
CA THR A 182 10.33 -7.65 3.55
C THR A 182 9.93 -8.66 4.61
N VAL A 183 8.65 -8.68 4.95
CA VAL A 183 8.06 -9.69 5.84
C VAL A 183 7.31 -10.72 5.03
N ASN A 184 7.82 -11.95 5.06
CA ASN A 184 7.23 -13.13 4.44
C ASN A 184 6.40 -13.89 5.49
N ARG A 185 5.09 -14.03 5.24
CA ARG A 185 4.16 -14.58 6.23
C ARG A 185 4.32 -16.08 6.45
N SER A 186 4.50 -16.84 5.37
CA SER A 186 4.47 -18.30 5.43
C SER A 186 5.86 -18.89 5.73
N ARG A 187 6.87 -18.52 4.96
CA ARG A 187 8.26 -18.98 5.12
C ARG A 187 9.21 -17.84 4.79
N GLY A 188 10.42 -17.85 5.35
CA GLY A 188 11.48 -16.86 5.09
C GLY A 188 11.55 -15.74 6.12
N GLY A 189 10.47 -15.45 6.85
CA GLY A 189 10.46 -14.44 7.92
C GLY A 189 10.75 -13.04 7.43
N LEU A 190 11.59 -12.30 8.17
CA LEU A 190 12.05 -10.96 7.80
C LEU A 190 13.35 -11.06 6.99
N VAL A 191 13.35 -10.44 5.82
CA VAL A 191 14.51 -10.39 4.92
C VAL A 191 14.90 -8.94 4.68
N SER A 192 16.20 -8.65 4.84
CA SER A 192 16.80 -7.37 4.49
C SER A 192 17.54 -7.49 3.16
N MET A 193 17.23 -6.59 2.23
CA MET A 193 17.81 -6.56 0.90
C MET A 193 18.34 -5.16 0.59
N LYS A 194 19.58 -5.06 0.11
CA LYS A 194 20.17 -3.79 -0.31
C LYS A 194 19.65 -3.40 -1.69
N ARG A 195 19.28 -2.12 -1.85
CA ARG A 195 18.92 -1.53 -3.16
C ARG A 195 20.02 -0.59 -3.65
N ASP A 196 20.14 -0.50 -4.96
CA ASP A 196 20.89 0.55 -5.65
C ASP A 196 20.01 1.79 -5.80
N LEU A 197 20.47 2.93 -5.27
CA LEU A 197 19.68 4.17 -5.26
C LEU A 197 19.46 4.76 -6.66
N ASN A 198 20.37 4.52 -7.60
CA ASN A 198 20.30 5.09 -8.94
C ASN A 198 19.34 4.32 -9.85
N SER A 199 19.43 3.00 -9.85
CA SER A 199 18.61 2.12 -10.70
C SER A 199 17.31 1.67 -10.04
N GLY A 200 17.18 1.82 -8.72
CA GLY A 200 16.08 1.28 -7.93
C GLY A 200 16.16 -0.23 -7.67
N LYS A 201 17.09 -0.94 -8.31
CA LYS A 201 17.19 -2.41 -8.25
C LYS A 201 17.61 -2.93 -6.88
N ILE A 202 17.12 -4.10 -6.53
CA ILE A 202 17.55 -4.87 -5.37
C ILE A 202 18.79 -5.68 -5.77
N VAL A 203 19.94 -5.37 -5.16
CA VAL A 203 21.25 -5.88 -5.63
C VAL A 203 21.87 -6.94 -4.73
N LYS A 204 21.41 -7.07 -3.48
CA LYS A 204 22.00 -8.01 -2.52
C LYS A 204 21.08 -8.29 -1.35
N ILE A 205 21.02 -9.56 -0.92
CA ILE A 205 20.43 -9.95 0.37
C ILE A 205 21.48 -9.65 1.44
N THR A 206 21.07 -8.95 2.51
CA THR A 206 21.97 -8.52 3.58
C THR A 206 21.69 -9.18 4.92
N GLY A 207 20.52 -9.78 5.08
CA GLY A 207 20.17 -10.51 6.29
C GLY A 207 18.83 -11.18 6.19
N GLN A 208 18.63 -12.21 7.00
CA GLN A 208 17.35 -12.91 7.13
C GLN A 208 17.22 -13.42 8.56
N THR A 209 16.03 -13.29 9.12
CA THR A 209 15.69 -13.86 10.42
C THR A 209 14.32 -14.49 10.41
N ASN A 210 14.17 -15.58 11.13
CA ASN A 210 12.90 -16.28 11.21
C ASN A 210 11.91 -15.50 12.09
N ILE A 211 10.82 -15.05 11.50
CA ILE A 211 9.68 -14.44 12.20
C ILE A 211 8.44 -15.18 11.72
N PRO A 212 7.87 -16.07 12.55
CA PRO A 212 6.71 -16.82 12.14
C PRO A 212 5.49 -15.91 11.96
N GLN A 213 4.78 -16.08 10.85
CA GLN A 213 3.51 -15.40 10.57
C GLN A 213 3.55 -13.86 10.61
N GLY A 214 4.66 -13.24 10.28
CA GLY A 214 4.78 -11.79 10.18
C GLY A 214 3.84 -11.21 9.11
N VAL A 215 3.07 -10.19 9.45
CA VAL A 215 2.05 -9.60 8.56
C VAL A 215 2.25 -8.12 8.30
N SER A 216 3.09 -7.45 9.08
CA SER A 216 3.42 -6.03 8.92
C SER A 216 4.79 -5.71 9.50
N VAL A 217 5.44 -4.68 8.96
CA VAL A 217 6.73 -4.16 9.41
C VAL A 217 6.71 -2.63 9.43
N ILE A 218 7.24 -2.05 10.51
CA ILE A 218 7.43 -0.61 10.67
C ILE A 218 8.84 -0.31 11.16
N LEU A 219 9.34 0.88 10.86
CA LEU A 219 10.54 1.44 11.50
C LEU A 219 10.11 2.33 12.66
N VAL A 220 10.85 2.29 13.74
CA VAL A 220 10.65 3.10 14.95
C VAL A 220 11.84 4.01 15.18
#